data_754899ae4210b249b3c875894eb4ed2c
#
_entry.id   754899ae4210b249b3c875894eb4ed2c
#
_cell.length_a   1.000
_cell.length_b   1.000
_cell.length_c   1.000
_cell.angle_alpha   90.00
_cell.angle_beta   90.00
_cell.angle_gamma   90.00
#
_symmetry.space_group_name_H-M   'P 1'
#
loop_
_entity.id
_entity.type
_entity.pdbx_description
1 polymer ?
#
loop_
_entity_poly.entity_id
_entity_poly.type
_entity_poly.pdbx_seq_one_letter_code
_entity_poly.pdbx_strand_id
1 'polypeptide(L)'
;MNLTQEQREQVVTEVKKFASDLHLSADQQEKLQNAFQAARGKLGDYMASHPGVSRSDIAKELVSRRDEIRQRVVGFLSTDQLKMWDAEIVKAKQFLGQQMAA
;
A
#
# COMPACT_ATOMS: atom_id res chain seq x y z
N MET A 1 14.83 -5.13 -6.89
CA MET A 1 14.71 -3.95 -7.76
C MET A 1 14.56 -2.70 -6.92
N ASN A 2 15.32 -1.67 -7.23
CA ASN A 2 15.20 -0.41 -6.48
C ASN A 2 14.03 0.42 -7.01
N LEU A 3 13.34 1.10 -6.11
CA LEU A 3 12.28 2.03 -6.50
C LEU A 3 12.89 3.24 -7.20
N THR A 4 12.21 3.74 -8.23
CA THR A 4 12.58 5.02 -8.84
C THR A 4 12.30 6.15 -7.85
N GLN A 5 12.91 7.32 -8.07
CA GLN A 5 12.66 8.49 -7.23
C GLN A 5 11.17 8.86 -7.23
N GLU A 6 10.53 8.80 -8.39
CA GLU A 6 9.10 9.08 -8.53
C GLU A 6 8.24 8.12 -7.70
N GLN A 7 8.57 6.82 -7.74
CA GLN A 7 7.87 5.81 -6.94
C GLN A 7 8.05 6.05 -5.45
N ARG A 8 9.25 6.45 -5.02
CA ARG A 8 9.51 6.78 -3.61
C ARG A 8 8.69 8.00 -3.18
N GLU A 9 8.59 9.03 -4.02
CA GLU A 9 7.78 10.21 -3.74
C GLU A 9 6.30 9.85 -3.60
N GLN A 10 5.79 8.95 -4.44
CA GLN A 10 4.42 8.46 -4.35
C GLN A 10 4.18 7.73 -3.02
N VAL A 11 5.13 6.89 -2.60
CA VAL A 11 5.03 6.18 -1.32
C VAL A 11 4.99 7.18 -0.17
N VAL A 12 5.88 8.18 -0.17
CA VAL A 12 5.92 9.20 0.87
C VAL A 12 4.60 9.97 0.92
N THR A 13 4.03 10.33 -0.24
CA THR A 13 2.75 11.04 -0.31
C THR A 13 1.62 10.20 0.28
N GLU A 14 1.54 8.93 -0.07
CA GLU A 14 0.53 8.01 0.47
C GLU A 14 0.67 7.86 1.99
N VAL A 15 1.90 7.68 2.47
CA VAL A 15 2.17 7.55 3.91
C VAL A 15 1.77 8.81 4.66
N LYS A 16 2.07 10.00 4.12
CA LYS A 16 1.68 11.27 4.73
C LYS A 16 0.15 11.40 4.82
N LYS A 17 -0.56 10.97 3.79
CA LYS A 17 -2.01 10.96 3.79
C LYS A 17 -2.56 10.06 4.89
N PHE A 18 -2.07 8.83 4.99
CA PHE A 18 -2.46 7.91 6.05
C PHE A 18 -2.06 8.45 7.44
N ALA A 19 -0.88 9.03 7.56
CA ALA A 19 -0.42 9.62 8.81
C ALA A 19 -1.37 10.73 9.29
N SER A 20 -1.84 11.57 8.37
CA SER A 20 -2.80 12.62 8.68
C SER A 20 -4.17 12.05 9.05
N ASP A 21 -4.69 11.12 8.24
CA ASP A 21 -6.04 10.57 8.42
C ASP A 21 -6.14 9.71 9.67
N LEU A 22 -5.09 8.98 10.02
CA LEU A 22 -5.05 8.06 11.15
C LEU A 22 -4.38 8.64 12.39
N HIS A 23 -3.88 9.87 12.31
CA HIS A 23 -3.16 10.54 13.41
C HIS A 23 -1.96 9.71 13.89
N LEU A 24 -1.13 9.25 12.95
CA LEU A 24 0.04 8.44 13.26
C LEU A 24 1.13 9.25 13.97
N SER A 25 1.83 8.60 14.93
CA SER A 25 3.04 9.16 15.50
C SER A 25 4.18 9.10 14.46
N ALA A 26 5.28 9.81 14.73
CA ALA A 26 6.45 9.80 13.84
C ALA A 26 7.01 8.39 13.69
N ASP A 27 7.05 7.60 14.76
CA ASP A 27 7.51 6.21 14.74
C ASP A 27 6.59 5.33 13.90
N GLN A 28 5.28 5.47 14.08
CA GLN A 28 4.28 4.74 13.29
C GLN A 28 4.39 5.09 11.80
N GLN A 29 4.58 6.37 11.49
CA GLN A 29 4.73 6.83 10.11
C GLN A 29 5.96 6.21 9.46
N GLU A 30 7.08 6.14 10.16
CA GLU A 30 8.31 5.53 9.64
C GLU A 30 8.11 4.04 9.37
N LYS A 31 7.48 3.32 10.28
CA LYS A 31 7.18 1.89 10.11
C LYS A 31 6.25 1.66 8.92
N LEU A 32 5.24 2.50 8.75
CA LEU A 32 4.31 2.40 7.63
C LEU A 32 5.03 2.68 6.29
N GLN A 33 5.90 3.69 6.26
CA GLN A 33 6.69 4.00 5.08
C GLN A 33 7.56 2.82 4.66
N ASN A 34 8.23 2.17 5.62
CA ASN A 34 9.05 1.00 5.34
C ASN A 34 8.21 -0.16 4.79
N ALA A 35 7.01 -0.37 5.34
CA ALA A 35 6.11 -1.41 4.87
C ALA A 35 5.66 -1.16 3.42
N PHE A 36 5.29 0.07 3.09
CA PHE A 36 4.89 0.42 1.72
C PHE A 36 6.05 0.29 0.73
N GLN A 37 7.25 0.73 1.10
CA GLN A 37 8.42 0.61 0.23
C GLN A 37 8.73 -0.86 -0.07
N ALA A 38 8.67 -1.72 0.95
CA ALA A 38 8.90 -3.14 0.77
C ALA A 38 7.85 -3.78 -0.15
N ALA A 39 6.58 -3.43 0.03
CA ALA A 39 5.50 -3.96 -0.78
C ALA A 39 5.63 -3.52 -2.26
N ARG A 40 5.95 -2.25 -2.50
CA ARG A 40 6.14 -1.76 -3.86
C ARG A 40 7.36 -2.38 -4.54
N GLY A 41 8.43 -2.61 -3.78
CA GLY A 41 9.60 -3.31 -4.31
C GLY A 41 9.27 -4.71 -4.77
N LYS A 42 8.50 -5.45 -3.97
CA LYS A 42 8.05 -6.81 -4.32
C LYS A 42 7.14 -6.80 -5.55
N LEU A 43 6.24 -5.82 -5.64
CA LEU A 43 5.37 -5.69 -6.82
C LEU A 43 6.19 -5.40 -8.07
N GLY A 44 7.18 -4.52 -8.00
CA GLY A 44 8.08 -4.23 -9.11
C GLY A 44 8.85 -5.47 -9.56
N ASP A 45 9.34 -6.27 -8.63
CA ASP A 45 10.05 -7.53 -8.94
C ASP A 45 9.10 -8.54 -9.61
N TYR A 46 7.86 -8.63 -9.14
CA TYR A 46 6.85 -9.49 -9.74
C TYR A 46 6.59 -9.08 -11.20
N MET A 47 6.39 -7.79 -11.46
CA MET A 47 6.14 -7.29 -12.80
C MET A 47 7.34 -7.52 -13.73
N ALA A 48 8.56 -7.37 -13.22
CA ALA A 48 9.78 -7.60 -13.99
C ALA A 48 9.96 -9.09 -14.34
N SER A 49 9.53 -9.99 -13.44
CA SER A 49 9.61 -11.44 -13.63
C SER A 49 8.51 -12.00 -14.53
N HIS A 50 7.42 -11.26 -14.70
CA HIS A 50 6.25 -11.71 -15.44
C HIS A 50 5.89 -10.69 -16.53
N PRO A 51 6.75 -10.51 -17.57
CA PRO A 51 6.41 -9.60 -18.67
C PRO A 51 5.14 -10.08 -19.38
N GLY A 52 4.25 -9.15 -19.68
CA GLY A 52 2.96 -9.50 -20.27
C GLY A 52 1.85 -9.78 -19.26
N VAL A 53 2.11 -9.58 -17.97
CA VAL A 53 1.09 -9.72 -16.94
C VAL A 53 -0.10 -8.79 -17.22
N SER A 54 -1.33 -9.30 -17.02
CA SER A 54 -2.55 -8.54 -17.26
C SER A 54 -2.82 -7.54 -16.13
N ARG A 55 -3.69 -6.54 -16.39
CA ARG A 55 -4.15 -5.61 -15.34
C ARG A 55 -4.85 -6.35 -14.21
N SER A 56 -5.60 -7.39 -14.52
CA SER A 56 -6.27 -8.22 -13.52
C SER A 56 -5.27 -8.88 -12.58
N ASP A 57 -4.18 -9.42 -13.12
CA ASP A 57 -3.12 -10.04 -12.32
C ASP A 57 -2.40 -9.01 -11.45
N ILE A 58 -2.12 -7.82 -11.98
CA ILE A 58 -1.53 -6.72 -11.21
C ILE A 58 -2.45 -6.33 -10.06
N ALA A 59 -3.76 -6.21 -10.31
CA ALA A 59 -4.72 -5.86 -9.28
C ALA A 59 -4.76 -6.90 -8.15
N LYS A 60 -4.71 -8.19 -8.48
CA LYS A 60 -4.65 -9.27 -7.49
C LYS A 60 -3.39 -9.17 -6.65
N GLU A 61 -2.26 -8.89 -7.28
CA GLU A 61 -0.98 -8.74 -6.59
C GLU A 61 -1.00 -7.53 -5.65
N LEU A 62 -1.59 -6.41 -6.08
CA LEU A 62 -1.75 -5.23 -5.23
C LEU A 62 -2.58 -5.54 -3.99
N VAL A 63 -3.69 -6.27 -4.13
CA VAL A 63 -4.53 -6.66 -2.99
C VAL A 63 -3.73 -7.54 -2.03
N SER A 64 -2.99 -8.50 -2.55
CA SER A 64 -2.13 -9.37 -1.74
C SER A 64 -1.09 -8.57 -0.95
N ARG A 65 -0.44 -7.59 -1.59
CA ARG A 65 0.55 -6.73 -0.91
C ARG A 65 -0.08 -5.86 0.16
N ARG A 66 -1.31 -5.39 -0.04
CA ARG A 66 -2.04 -4.64 0.98
C ARG A 66 -2.33 -5.48 2.21
N ASP A 67 -2.68 -6.75 2.02
CA ASP A 67 -2.89 -7.67 3.14
C ASP A 67 -1.60 -7.88 3.93
N GLU A 68 -0.45 -7.98 3.28
CA GLU A 68 0.84 -8.04 3.95
C GLU A 68 1.12 -6.77 4.78
N ILE A 69 0.83 -5.60 4.20
CA ILE A 69 0.98 -4.33 4.91
C ILE A 69 0.08 -4.29 6.13
N ARG A 70 -1.18 -4.74 6.00
CA ARG A 70 -2.11 -4.79 7.12
C ARG A 70 -1.59 -5.67 8.25
N GLN A 71 -1.01 -6.81 7.94
CA GLN A 71 -0.41 -7.68 8.97
C GLN A 71 0.70 -6.98 9.74
N ARG A 72 1.47 -6.13 9.08
CA ARG A 72 2.51 -5.34 9.74
C ARG A 72 1.92 -4.23 10.59
N VAL A 73 0.91 -3.49 10.07
CA VAL A 73 0.32 -2.37 10.80
C VAL A 73 -0.43 -2.82 12.05
N VAL A 74 -0.97 -4.03 12.07
CA VAL A 74 -1.58 -4.61 13.27
C VAL A 74 -0.60 -4.60 14.46
N GLY A 75 0.69 -4.72 14.18
CA GLY A 75 1.71 -4.75 15.22
C GLY A 75 2.01 -3.39 15.84
N PHE A 76 1.62 -2.27 15.20
CA PHE A 76 1.96 -0.95 15.72
C PHE A 76 0.82 0.08 15.68
N LEU A 77 -0.34 -0.24 15.12
CA LEU A 77 -1.50 0.66 15.14
C LEU A 77 -2.42 0.32 16.31
N SER A 78 -3.09 1.35 16.85
CA SER A 78 -4.14 1.15 17.86
C SER A 78 -5.39 0.56 17.20
N THR A 79 -6.34 0.08 18.02
CA THR A 79 -7.61 -0.46 17.54
C THR A 79 -8.37 0.57 16.70
N ASP A 80 -8.42 1.83 17.14
CA ASP A 80 -9.11 2.89 16.41
C ASP A 80 -8.41 3.21 15.09
N GLN A 81 -7.07 3.23 15.09
CA GLN A 81 -6.28 3.44 13.88
C GLN A 81 -6.49 2.30 12.87
N LEU A 82 -6.60 1.06 13.34
CA LEU A 82 -6.89 -0.07 12.46
C LEU A 82 -8.26 0.03 11.81
N LYS A 83 -9.27 0.51 12.53
CA LYS A 83 -10.60 0.75 11.95
C LYS A 83 -10.54 1.79 10.82
N MET A 84 -9.81 2.87 11.04
CA MET A 84 -9.60 3.89 10.01
C MET A 84 -8.82 3.35 8.83
N TRP A 85 -7.80 2.54 9.09
CA TRP A 85 -7.01 1.86 8.06
C TRP A 85 -7.91 1.01 7.17
N ASP A 86 -8.75 0.16 7.77
CA ASP A 86 -9.64 -0.73 7.02
C ASP A 86 -10.64 0.07 6.18
N ALA A 87 -11.16 1.19 6.71
CA ALA A 87 -12.07 2.06 5.96
C ALA A 87 -11.38 2.66 4.73
N GLU A 88 -10.13 3.12 4.87
CA GLU A 88 -9.36 3.67 3.75
C GLU A 88 -9.07 2.62 2.68
N ILE A 89 -8.76 1.39 3.10
CA ILE A 89 -8.49 0.28 2.18
C ILE A 89 -9.74 -0.11 1.39
N VAL A 90 -10.92 -0.11 2.04
CA VAL A 90 -12.19 -0.37 1.33
C VAL A 90 -12.42 0.67 0.24
N LYS A 91 -12.20 1.95 0.54
CA LYS A 91 -12.33 3.04 -0.45
C LYS A 91 -11.35 2.82 -1.61
N ALA A 92 -10.11 2.45 -1.33
CA ALA A 92 -9.11 2.21 -2.35
C ALA A 92 -9.48 1.02 -3.24
N LYS A 93 -10.01 -0.06 -2.67
CA LYS A 93 -10.47 -1.23 -3.43
C LYS A 93 -11.65 -0.87 -4.35
N GLN A 94 -12.59 -0.07 -3.86
CA GLN A 94 -13.71 0.39 -4.68
C GLN A 94 -13.23 1.23 -5.86
N PHE A 95 -12.30 2.14 -5.60
CA PHE A 95 -11.71 2.98 -6.65
C PHE A 95 -11.01 2.13 -7.71
N LEU A 96 -10.19 1.17 -7.30
CA LEU A 96 -9.50 0.25 -8.22
C LEU A 96 -10.50 -0.58 -9.03
N GLY A 97 -11.56 -1.06 -8.39
CA GLY A 97 -12.61 -1.82 -9.07
C GLY A 97 -13.27 -1.00 -10.18
N GLN A 98 -13.57 0.27 -9.92
CA GLN A 98 -14.12 1.18 -10.91
C GLN A 98 -13.15 1.41 -12.07
N GLN A 99 -11.86 1.60 -11.78
CA GLN A 99 -10.82 1.79 -12.79
C GLN A 99 -10.66 0.54 -13.66
N MET A 100 -10.74 -0.64 -13.07
CA MET A 100 -10.54 -1.90 -13.77
C MET A 100 -11.76 -2.34 -14.55
N ALA A 101 -12.95 -1.87 -14.20
CA ALA A 101 -14.21 -2.21 -14.86
C ALA A 101 -14.43 -1.39 -16.16
N ALA A 102 -13.69 -0.33 -16.33
CA ALA A 102 -13.84 0.56 -17.48
C ALA A 102 -13.23 0.00 -18.75
#